data_3950267c612f69fa7834b25c7f44c517
#
_entry.id   3950267c612f69fa7834b25c7f44c517
#
_cell.length_a   1.000
_cell.length_b   1.000
_cell.length_c   1.000
_cell.angle_alpha   90.00
_cell.angle_beta   90.00
_cell.angle_gamma   90.00
#
_symmetry.space_group_name_H-M   'P 1'
#
loop_
_entity.id
_entity.type
_entity.pdbx_description
1 polymer ?
#
loop_
_entity_poly.entity_id
_entity_poly.type
_entity_poly.pdbx_seq_one_letter_code
_entity_poly.pdbx_strand_id
1 'polypeptide(L)'
;MVILLDSITRLARAYNTIVPPSGKVLSGGVDSNALQRPKRFFGAARNIEEGGSLTIIATALVDTGSRMDDVIFEEFKGTGNCEIILDRKLVDKRVFPAIDIQRSGTRKEELLIPKEDLARIWVLRKVLNPLSPVEAMELLIDKLSKTQNNGMFLSNMSSL
;
A
#
# COMPACT_ATOMS: atom_id res chain seq x y z
N MET A 1 16.94 -6.78 -7.03
CA MET A 1 17.23 -5.37 -6.64
C MET A 1 16.02 -4.80 -5.92
N VAL A 2 16.22 -4.02 -4.84
CA VAL A 2 15.13 -3.34 -4.12
C VAL A 2 15.44 -1.84 -4.11
N ILE A 3 14.44 -1.02 -4.46
CA ILE A 3 14.50 0.45 -4.41
C ILE A 3 13.51 0.92 -3.34
N LEU A 4 13.99 1.72 -2.40
CA LEU A 4 13.17 2.43 -1.42
C LEU A 4 13.09 3.89 -1.82
N LEU A 5 11.88 4.43 -2.01
CA LEU A 5 11.65 5.79 -2.46
C LEU A 5 10.76 6.55 -1.46
N ASP A 6 11.30 7.53 -0.79
CA ASP A 6 10.54 8.47 0.03
C ASP A 6 10.65 9.88 -0.60
N SER A 7 9.66 10.30 -1.33
CA SER A 7 8.38 9.67 -1.69
C SER A 7 8.12 9.80 -3.20
N ILE A 8 7.20 9.01 -3.73
CA ILE A 8 6.73 9.17 -5.12
C ILE A 8 6.07 10.55 -5.33
N THR A 9 5.41 11.08 -4.30
CA THR A 9 4.80 12.42 -4.32
C THR A 9 5.85 13.50 -4.55
N ARG A 10 6.98 13.45 -3.82
CA ARG A 10 8.08 14.42 -4.01
C ARG A 10 8.73 14.28 -5.36
N LEU A 11 8.92 13.06 -5.85
CA LEU A 11 9.45 12.82 -7.20
C LEU A 11 8.55 13.43 -8.26
N ALA A 12 7.24 13.21 -8.16
CA ALA A 12 6.26 13.76 -9.10
C ALA A 12 6.24 15.31 -9.06
N ARG A 13 6.30 15.92 -7.88
CA ARG A 13 6.42 17.38 -7.71
C ARG A 13 7.68 17.92 -8.36
N ALA A 14 8.82 17.27 -8.19
CA ALA A 14 10.07 17.68 -8.82
C ALA A 14 9.97 17.64 -10.35
N TYR A 15 9.39 16.57 -10.91
CA TYR A 15 9.12 16.50 -12.35
C TYR A 15 8.16 17.59 -12.81
N ASN A 16 7.13 17.93 -12.04
CA ASN A 16 6.19 18.99 -12.38
C ASN A 16 6.86 20.38 -12.45
N THR A 17 7.96 20.55 -11.73
CA THR A 17 8.72 21.82 -11.75
C THR A 17 9.64 21.94 -12.96
N ILE A 18 10.22 20.81 -13.42
CA ILE A 18 11.30 20.83 -14.44
C ILE A 18 10.81 20.46 -15.85
N VAL A 19 9.67 19.81 -15.99
CA VAL A 19 9.14 19.41 -17.30
C VAL A 19 8.53 20.63 -18.00
N PRO A 20 8.85 20.86 -19.29
CA PRO A 20 8.23 21.94 -20.06
C PRO A 20 6.71 21.79 -20.06
N PRO A 21 5.96 22.90 -19.92
CA PRO A 21 4.50 22.87 -19.92
C PRO A 21 3.92 22.21 -21.18
N SER A 22 3.03 21.24 -21.00
CA SER A 22 2.33 20.57 -22.12
C SER A 22 1.14 21.38 -22.64
N GLY A 23 0.71 22.40 -21.90
CA GLY A 23 -0.54 23.11 -22.12
C GLY A 23 -1.78 22.37 -21.60
N LYS A 24 -1.61 21.15 -21.06
CA LYS A 24 -2.68 20.34 -20.45
C LYS A 24 -2.38 20.14 -18.97
N VAL A 25 -3.03 20.94 -18.15
CA VAL A 25 -2.86 20.90 -16.69
C VAL A 25 -4.03 20.15 -16.07
N LEU A 26 -3.73 19.13 -15.27
CA LEU A 26 -4.67 18.42 -14.42
C LEU A 26 -5.08 19.30 -13.23
N SER A 27 -6.14 18.93 -12.53
CA SER A 27 -6.51 19.61 -11.29
C SER A 27 -5.33 19.60 -10.31
N GLY A 28 -5.23 20.63 -9.45
CA GLY A 28 -4.10 20.79 -8.53
C GLY A 28 -2.80 21.30 -9.15
N GLY A 29 -2.82 21.74 -10.43
CA GLY A 29 -1.65 22.33 -11.07
C GLY A 29 -0.59 21.32 -11.54
N VAL A 30 -0.97 20.08 -11.76
CA VAL A 30 -0.08 19.03 -12.26
C VAL A 30 -0.11 19.01 -13.79
N ASP A 31 1.05 19.19 -14.44
CA ASP A 31 1.15 19.02 -15.89
C ASP A 31 1.05 17.56 -16.28
N SER A 32 0.28 17.25 -17.33
CA SER A 32 0.04 15.86 -17.77
C SER A 32 1.33 15.12 -18.15
N ASN A 33 2.37 15.82 -18.61
CA ASN A 33 3.65 15.24 -18.97
C ASN A 33 4.53 14.96 -17.75
N ALA A 34 4.32 15.68 -16.63
CA ALA A 34 5.14 15.57 -15.43
C ALA A 34 5.09 14.16 -14.81
N LEU A 35 3.97 13.47 -14.94
CA LEU A 35 3.77 12.15 -14.34
C LEU A 35 4.27 10.99 -15.19
N GLN A 36 4.58 11.20 -16.47
CA GLN A 36 4.93 10.11 -17.38
C GLN A 36 6.20 9.35 -16.95
N ARG A 37 7.28 10.07 -16.63
CA ARG A 37 8.54 9.44 -16.22
C ARG A 37 8.44 8.77 -14.85
N PRO A 38 7.88 9.42 -13.80
CA PRO A 38 7.61 8.76 -12.52
C PRO A 38 6.74 7.51 -12.64
N LYS A 39 5.69 7.52 -13.48
CA LYS A 39 4.86 6.34 -13.73
C LYS A 39 5.63 5.21 -14.41
N ARG A 40 6.46 5.52 -15.41
CA ARG A 40 7.32 4.52 -16.06
C ARG A 40 8.33 3.92 -15.10
N PHE A 41 8.92 4.74 -14.24
CA PHE A 41 9.84 4.29 -13.20
C PHE A 41 9.14 3.32 -12.25
N PHE A 42 8.00 3.72 -11.68
CA PHE A 42 7.28 2.88 -10.73
C PHE A 42 6.72 1.61 -11.40
N GLY A 43 6.23 1.72 -12.63
CA GLY A 43 5.74 0.58 -13.42
C GLY A 43 6.83 -0.36 -13.96
N ALA A 44 8.12 -0.03 -13.74
CA ALA A 44 9.24 -0.89 -14.13
C ALA A 44 9.46 -2.07 -13.16
N ALA A 45 8.85 -2.03 -11.96
CA ALA A 45 8.91 -3.12 -10.99
C ALA A 45 8.30 -4.40 -11.57
N ARG A 46 9.09 -5.47 -11.64
CA ARG A 46 8.68 -6.76 -12.23
C ARG A 46 9.68 -7.87 -11.91
N ASN A 47 9.23 -9.10 -12.09
CA ASN A 47 10.12 -10.25 -12.19
C ASN A 47 10.80 -10.27 -13.56
N ILE A 48 12.02 -10.80 -13.62
CA ILE A 48 12.83 -10.94 -14.84
C ILE A 48 12.83 -12.41 -15.23
N GLU A 49 12.58 -12.72 -16.50
CA GLU A 49 12.48 -14.11 -16.99
C GLU A 49 13.76 -14.90 -16.75
N GLU A 50 14.91 -14.25 -16.92
CA GLU A 50 16.25 -14.85 -16.72
C GLU A 50 16.65 -14.99 -15.23
N GLY A 51 15.76 -14.62 -14.33
CA GLY A 51 15.94 -14.70 -12.87
C GLY A 51 16.12 -13.34 -12.19
N GLY A 52 15.68 -13.27 -10.95
CA GLY A 52 15.68 -12.07 -10.15
C GLY A 52 14.45 -11.18 -10.34
N SER A 53 14.45 -10.05 -9.64
CA SER A 53 13.35 -9.09 -9.68
C SER A 53 13.79 -7.68 -9.39
N LEU A 54 13.01 -6.71 -9.86
CA LEU A 54 13.04 -5.32 -9.40
C LEU A 54 11.81 -5.07 -8.54
N THR A 55 12.05 -4.78 -7.26
CA THR A 55 11.03 -4.38 -6.29
C THR A 55 11.16 -2.91 -5.96
N ILE A 56 10.08 -2.16 -6.03
CA ILE A 56 10.05 -0.73 -5.66
C ILE A 56 9.04 -0.56 -4.53
N ILE A 57 9.52 -0.04 -3.39
CA ILE A 57 8.68 0.35 -2.25
C ILE A 57 8.73 1.87 -2.18
N ALA A 58 7.60 2.51 -2.44
CA ALA A 58 7.50 3.97 -2.43
C ALA A 58 6.44 4.42 -1.42
N THR A 59 6.76 5.49 -0.68
CA THR A 59 5.76 6.18 0.12
C THR A 59 4.99 7.16 -0.76
N ALA A 60 3.71 7.34 -0.47
CA ALA A 60 2.87 8.37 -1.07
C ALA A 60 2.21 9.20 0.03
N LEU A 61 2.18 10.51 -0.15
CA LEU A 61 1.58 11.43 0.82
C LEU A 61 0.09 11.56 0.53
N VAL A 62 -0.74 11.39 1.56
CA VAL A 62 -2.19 11.56 1.53
C VAL A 62 -2.63 12.49 2.66
N ASP A 63 -3.80 13.10 2.53
CA ASP A 63 -4.38 13.99 3.54
C ASP A 63 -3.45 15.15 3.96
N THR A 64 -2.67 15.68 3.02
CA THR A 64 -1.75 16.79 3.24
C THR A 64 -2.43 18.16 3.15
N GLY A 65 -3.69 18.21 2.71
CA GLY A 65 -4.40 19.44 2.36
C GLY A 65 -3.98 20.03 1.01
N SER A 66 -3.05 19.39 0.29
CA SER A 66 -2.60 19.80 -1.04
C SER A 66 -3.35 19.06 -2.13
N ARG A 67 -4.13 19.79 -2.94
CA ARG A 67 -4.82 19.22 -4.10
C ARG A 67 -3.87 18.59 -5.14
N MET A 68 -2.64 19.09 -5.21
CA MET A 68 -1.60 18.48 -6.06
C MET A 68 -1.26 17.07 -5.58
N ASP A 69 -1.13 16.85 -4.27
CA ASP A 69 -0.80 15.54 -3.71
C ASP A 69 -1.94 14.55 -3.92
N ASP A 70 -3.19 15.01 -3.78
CA ASP A 70 -4.36 14.17 -4.04
C ASP A 70 -4.38 13.68 -5.50
N VAL A 71 -4.12 14.58 -6.45
CA VAL A 71 -4.04 14.23 -7.87
C VAL A 71 -2.89 13.26 -8.14
N ILE A 72 -1.70 13.53 -7.58
CA ILE A 72 -0.55 12.63 -7.72
C ILE A 72 -0.90 11.25 -7.16
N PHE A 73 -1.48 11.17 -5.97
CA PHE A 73 -1.88 9.90 -5.35
C PHE A 73 -2.84 9.13 -6.25
N GLU A 74 -3.92 9.75 -6.72
CA GLU A 74 -4.90 9.09 -7.59
C GLU A 74 -4.30 8.62 -8.93
N GLU A 75 -3.35 9.37 -9.47
CA GLU A 75 -2.67 9.01 -10.73
C GLU A 75 -1.69 7.84 -10.57
N PHE A 76 -1.17 7.59 -9.37
CA PHE A 76 -0.34 6.42 -9.06
C PHE A 76 -1.14 5.24 -8.49
N LYS A 77 -2.34 5.51 -7.97
CA LYS A 77 -3.26 4.47 -7.50
C LYS A 77 -3.55 3.50 -8.65
N GLY A 78 -3.35 2.26 -8.38
CA GLY A 78 -3.52 1.24 -9.40
C GLY A 78 -2.27 0.94 -10.25
N THR A 79 -1.18 1.71 -10.15
CA THR A 79 0.11 1.34 -10.75
C THR A 79 0.84 0.32 -9.87
N GLY A 80 0.72 0.43 -8.54
CA GLY A 80 1.26 -0.54 -7.60
C GLY A 80 0.40 -1.81 -7.51
N ASN A 81 1.02 -2.90 -7.07
CA ASN A 81 0.36 -4.19 -6.85
C ASN A 81 0.12 -4.50 -5.37
N CYS A 82 0.67 -3.72 -4.46
CA CYS A 82 0.47 -3.81 -3.02
C CYS A 82 0.30 -2.40 -2.44
N GLU A 83 -0.69 -2.21 -1.61
CA GLU A 83 -0.96 -0.95 -0.92
C GLU A 83 -1.01 -1.21 0.58
N ILE A 84 -0.16 -0.51 1.33
CA ILE A 84 -0.14 -0.51 2.80
C ILE A 84 -0.59 0.87 3.24
N ILE A 85 -1.79 0.97 3.77
CA ILE A 85 -2.42 2.22 4.18
C ILE A 85 -2.20 2.40 5.68
N LEU A 86 -1.64 3.55 6.06
CA LEU A 86 -1.45 3.92 7.46
C LEU A 86 -2.63 4.77 7.94
N ASP A 87 -3.03 4.60 9.20
CA ASP A 87 -4.09 5.39 9.82
C ASP A 87 -3.53 6.17 11.03
N ARG A 88 -3.72 7.49 11.00
CA ARG A 88 -3.28 8.39 12.07
C ARG A 88 -3.99 8.11 13.39
N LYS A 89 -5.24 7.65 13.36
CA LYS A 89 -5.99 7.29 14.58
C LYS A 89 -5.31 6.17 15.39
N LEU A 90 -4.64 5.23 14.70
CA LEU A 90 -3.84 4.19 15.36
C LEU A 90 -2.62 4.80 16.07
N VAL A 91 -1.94 5.74 15.41
CA VAL A 91 -0.80 6.47 16.02
C VAL A 91 -1.24 7.24 17.27
N ASP A 92 -2.37 7.94 17.19
CA ASP A 92 -2.91 8.73 18.32
C ASP A 92 -3.22 7.82 19.53
N LYS A 93 -3.64 6.59 19.27
CA LYS A 93 -3.90 5.56 20.28
C LYS A 93 -2.69 4.71 20.67
N ARG A 94 -1.51 4.99 20.12
CA ARG A 94 -0.28 4.23 20.35
C ARG A 94 -0.37 2.75 19.95
N VAL A 95 -1.22 2.43 18.96
CA VAL A 95 -1.33 1.09 18.38
C VAL A 95 -0.40 0.99 17.19
N PHE A 96 0.57 0.08 17.26
CA PHE A 96 1.60 -0.13 16.22
C PHE A 96 1.71 -1.61 15.83
N PRO A 97 1.95 -1.89 14.52
CA PRO A 97 2.10 -0.94 13.40
C PRO A 97 0.78 -0.22 13.10
N ALA A 98 0.87 1.07 12.74
CA ALA A 98 -0.31 1.92 12.48
C ALA A 98 -0.91 1.66 11.09
N ILE A 99 -1.21 0.40 10.79
CA ILE A 99 -1.71 -0.07 9.50
C ILE A 99 -3.23 -0.23 9.57
N ASP A 100 -3.93 0.42 8.63
CA ASP A 100 -5.32 0.10 8.37
C ASP A 100 -5.39 -1.24 7.61
N ILE A 101 -5.65 -2.31 8.36
CA ILE A 101 -5.63 -3.68 7.83
C ILE A 101 -6.78 -3.95 6.86
N GLN A 102 -7.88 -3.22 6.97
CA GLN A 102 -9.06 -3.40 6.13
C GLN A 102 -8.87 -2.77 4.74
N ARG A 103 -8.15 -1.64 4.68
CA ARG A 103 -7.89 -0.90 3.44
C ARG A 103 -6.59 -1.31 2.76
N SER A 104 -5.70 -1.99 3.48
CA SER A 104 -4.44 -2.51 2.95
C SER A 104 -4.63 -3.84 2.23
N GLY A 105 -3.84 -4.09 1.21
CA GLY A 105 -3.94 -5.35 0.48
C GLY A 105 -2.96 -5.46 -0.69
N THR A 106 -2.94 -6.63 -1.31
CA THR A 106 -2.18 -6.89 -2.53
C THR A 106 -3.08 -7.45 -3.61
N ARG A 107 -2.72 -7.21 -4.87
CA ARG A 107 -3.44 -7.77 -6.02
C ARG A 107 -3.02 -9.22 -6.23
N LYS A 108 -3.96 -10.03 -6.71
CA LYS A 108 -3.72 -11.45 -7.04
C LYS A 108 -3.05 -12.22 -5.90
N GLU A 109 -3.54 -12.01 -4.68
CA GLU A 109 -3.03 -12.68 -3.48
C GLU A 109 -3.05 -14.22 -3.61
N GLU A 110 -3.96 -14.76 -4.43
CA GLU A 110 -4.06 -16.17 -4.76
C GLU A 110 -2.82 -16.75 -5.45
N LEU A 111 -1.95 -15.90 -6.03
CA LEU A 111 -0.67 -16.32 -6.59
C LEU A 111 0.46 -16.37 -5.55
N LEU A 112 0.24 -15.77 -4.38
CA LEU A 112 1.26 -15.61 -3.33
C LEU A 112 0.99 -16.50 -2.13
N ILE A 113 -0.26 -16.87 -1.90
CA ILE A 113 -0.72 -17.54 -0.68
C ILE A 113 -1.33 -18.89 -1.05
N PRO A 114 -0.96 -19.98 -0.35
CA PRO A 114 -1.58 -21.29 -0.52
C PRO A 114 -3.11 -21.23 -0.34
N LYS A 115 -3.85 -21.99 -1.12
CA LYS A 115 -5.32 -21.95 -1.17
C LYS A 115 -5.98 -22.14 0.21
N GLU A 116 -5.41 -23.01 1.04
CA GLU A 116 -5.95 -23.26 2.39
C GLU A 116 -5.77 -22.05 3.30
N ASP A 117 -4.59 -21.42 3.27
CA ASP A 117 -4.30 -20.23 4.07
C ASP A 117 -5.10 -19.03 3.57
N LEU A 118 -5.29 -18.90 2.26
CA LEU A 118 -6.14 -17.87 1.67
C LEU A 118 -7.60 -17.99 2.16
N ALA A 119 -8.14 -19.21 2.25
CA ALA A 119 -9.48 -19.43 2.78
C ALA A 119 -9.58 -18.98 4.25
N ARG A 120 -8.57 -19.26 5.06
CA ARG A 120 -8.48 -18.80 6.47
C ARG A 120 -8.39 -17.28 6.57
N ILE A 121 -7.58 -16.66 5.73
CA ILE A 121 -7.45 -15.19 5.65
C ILE A 121 -8.80 -14.54 5.30
N TRP A 122 -9.58 -15.14 4.40
CA TRP A 122 -10.91 -14.63 4.08
C TRP A 122 -11.88 -14.70 5.27
N VAL A 123 -11.80 -15.75 6.07
CA VAL A 123 -12.55 -15.84 7.32
C VAL A 123 -12.11 -14.75 8.29
N LEU A 124 -10.80 -14.56 8.46
CA LEU A 124 -10.25 -13.49 9.29
C LEU A 124 -10.76 -12.10 8.86
N ARG A 125 -10.73 -11.80 7.57
CA ARG A 125 -11.28 -10.54 7.06
C ARG A 125 -12.75 -10.33 7.39
N LYS A 126 -13.58 -11.39 7.33
CA LYS A 126 -14.99 -11.31 7.73
C LYS A 126 -15.15 -10.96 9.21
N VAL A 127 -14.28 -11.46 10.07
CA VAL A 127 -14.28 -11.13 11.51
C VAL A 127 -13.82 -9.68 11.73
N LEU A 128 -12.83 -9.21 10.99
CA LEU A 128 -12.27 -7.86 11.15
C LEU A 128 -13.16 -6.76 10.53
N ASN A 129 -13.89 -7.05 9.46
CA ASN A 129 -14.66 -6.05 8.70
C ASN A 129 -15.67 -5.23 9.51
N PRO A 130 -16.40 -5.77 10.49
CA PRO A 130 -17.36 -4.97 11.28
C PRO A 130 -16.67 -4.09 12.35
N LEU A 131 -15.38 -4.29 12.61
CA LEU A 131 -14.63 -3.57 13.64
C LEU A 131 -14.12 -2.23 13.11
N SER A 132 -13.88 -1.27 14.00
CA SER A 132 -13.11 -0.09 13.64
C SER A 132 -11.65 -0.45 13.34
N PRO A 133 -10.88 0.38 12.59
CA PRO A 133 -9.46 0.11 12.30
C PRO A 133 -8.63 -0.14 13.56
N VAL A 134 -8.94 0.57 14.66
CA VAL A 134 -8.24 0.40 15.94
C VAL A 134 -8.54 -0.95 16.56
N GLU A 135 -9.82 -1.29 16.71
CA GLU A 135 -10.26 -2.58 17.28
C GLU A 135 -9.75 -3.78 16.45
N ALA A 136 -9.81 -3.66 15.12
CA ALA A 136 -9.31 -4.68 14.21
C ALA A 136 -7.81 -4.92 14.41
N MET A 137 -7.03 -3.84 14.55
CA MET A 137 -5.58 -3.95 14.73
C MET A 137 -5.21 -4.46 16.13
N GLU A 138 -5.89 -3.99 17.18
CA GLU A 138 -5.69 -4.47 18.56
C GLU A 138 -6.00 -5.97 18.67
N LEU A 139 -7.12 -6.41 18.10
CA LEU A 139 -7.48 -7.83 18.04
C LEU A 139 -6.42 -8.66 17.31
N LEU A 140 -5.95 -8.17 16.17
CA LEU A 140 -4.96 -8.88 15.37
C LEU A 140 -3.63 -8.97 16.11
N ILE A 141 -3.16 -7.90 16.75
CA ILE A 141 -1.93 -7.89 17.55
C ILE A 141 -2.04 -8.86 18.72
N ASP A 142 -3.16 -8.83 19.46
CA ASP A 142 -3.39 -9.76 20.59
C ASP A 142 -3.30 -11.23 20.14
N LYS A 143 -3.92 -11.55 19.03
CA LYS A 143 -3.92 -12.92 18.51
C LYS A 143 -2.57 -13.35 17.93
N LEU A 144 -1.89 -12.47 17.19
CA LEU A 144 -0.57 -12.75 16.63
C LEU A 144 0.50 -12.90 17.73
N SER A 145 0.41 -12.12 18.81
CA SER A 145 1.38 -12.20 19.93
C SER A 145 1.36 -13.53 20.67
N LYS A 146 0.27 -14.29 20.55
CA LYS A 146 0.10 -15.62 21.17
C LYS A 146 0.61 -16.76 20.29
N THR A 147 1.14 -16.47 19.11
CA THR A 147 1.63 -17.46 18.15
C THR A 147 3.06 -17.16 17.73
N GLN A 148 3.83 -18.18 17.39
CA GLN A 148 5.24 -18.01 17.03
C GLN A 148 5.44 -17.51 15.58
N ASN A 149 4.48 -17.79 14.71
CA ASN A 149 4.56 -17.41 13.30
C ASN A 149 3.15 -17.37 12.67
N ASN A 150 3.06 -16.82 11.47
CA ASN A 150 1.79 -16.67 10.73
C ASN A 150 1.12 -18.01 10.39
N GLY A 151 1.90 -19.05 10.07
CA GLY A 151 1.36 -20.38 9.79
C GLY A 151 0.65 -20.98 11.02
N MET A 152 1.24 -20.84 12.20
CA MET A 152 0.64 -21.27 13.46
C MET A 152 -0.62 -20.45 13.80
N PHE A 153 -0.57 -19.13 13.55
CA PHE A 153 -1.73 -18.26 13.72
C PHE A 153 -2.90 -18.71 12.83
N LEU A 154 -2.65 -18.89 11.52
CA LEU A 154 -3.67 -19.30 10.56
C LEU A 154 -4.22 -20.71 10.87
N SER A 155 -3.36 -21.64 11.32
CA SER A 155 -3.80 -22.99 11.70
C SER A 155 -4.70 -23.00 12.93
N ASN A 156 -4.49 -22.09 13.87
CA ASN A 156 -5.25 -21.99 15.11
C ASN A 156 -6.55 -21.17 14.97
N MET A 157 -6.81 -20.60 13.79
CA MET A 157 -7.99 -19.75 13.56
C MET A 157 -9.34 -20.48 13.70
N SER A 158 -9.37 -21.82 13.63
CA SER A 158 -10.58 -22.62 13.86
C SER A 158 -11.07 -22.59 15.31
N SER A 159 -10.34 -21.98 16.23
CA SER A 159 -10.66 -21.78 17.65
C SER A 159 -10.95 -20.31 18.03
N LEU A 160 -11.21 -19.44 17.05
CA LEU A 160 -11.56 -18.03 17.22
C LEU A 160 -13.08 -17.81 17.29
#